data_316be76d1a0a61d871fc147f390e933f
#
_entry.id   316be76d1a0a61d871fc147f390e933f
#
_cell.length_a   1.000
_cell.length_b   1.000
_cell.length_c   1.000
_cell.angle_alpha   90.00
_cell.angle_beta   90.00
_cell.angle_gamma   90.00
#
_symmetry.space_group_name_H-M   'P 1'
#
loop_
_entity.id
_entity.type
_entity.pdbx_description
1 polymer ?
#
loop_
_entity_poly.entity_id
_entity_poly.type
_entity_poly.pdbx_seq_one_letter_code
_entity_poly.pdbx_strand_id
1 'polypeptide(L)'
;LLAPLPPAGLMPVAARLAAERPDYLFKMASFDPARLSAEVLAVLEPFYFSPNADRALLREAARHLNGESPRALLDLSLRLHWGLPERESPPVLVLGAEGDRVCRPDDVHATARHHGVEATVFPGLAHMLMLEPGWEAVAAAIARFVARI
;
A
#
# COMPACT_ATOMS: atom_id res chain seq x y z
N LEU A 1 -9.98 2.20 3.46
CA LEU A 1 -8.64 2.40 2.89
C LEU A 1 -7.68 1.39 3.52
N LEU A 2 -6.99 0.59 2.71
CA LEU A 2 -5.96 -0.37 3.12
C LEU A 2 -4.61 0.15 2.63
N ALA A 3 -3.63 0.28 3.54
CA ALA A 3 -2.29 0.77 3.23
C ALA A 3 -2.29 1.99 2.29
N PRO A 4 -3.03 3.06 2.63
CA PRO A 4 -3.25 4.17 1.70
C PRO A 4 -1.99 5.01 1.52
N LEU A 5 -1.82 5.55 0.33
CA LEU A 5 -0.89 6.66 0.12
C LEU A 5 -1.28 7.87 0.98
N PRO A 6 -0.30 8.66 1.47
CA PRO A 6 -0.59 9.86 2.23
C PRO A 6 -1.30 10.92 1.39
N PRO A 7 -2.03 11.87 2.01
CA PRO A 7 -2.68 12.97 1.28
C PRO A 7 -1.71 13.83 0.47
N ALA A 8 -0.42 13.79 0.81
CA ALA A 8 0.64 14.44 0.04
C ALA A 8 0.92 13.76 -1.32
N GLY A 9 0.31 12.61 -1.59
CA GLY A 9 0.44 11.86 -2.84
C GLY A 9 1.68 10.95 -2.90
N LEU A 10 1.98 10.49 -4.10
CA LEU A 10 3.04 9.51 -4.34
C LEU A 10 4.46 10.11 -4.18
N MET A 11 4.67 11.37 -4.49
CA MET A 11 6.02 11.97 -4.54
C MET A 11 6.82 11.87 -3.24
N PRO A 12 6.29 12.16 -2.04
CA PRO A 12 7.05 11.98 -0.80
C PRO A 12 7.45 10.53 -0.54
N VAL A 13 6.57 9.58 -0.87
CA VAL A 13 6.85 8.14 -0.75
C VAL A 13 7.96 7.74 -1.73
N ALA A 14 7.87 8.17 -2.99
CA ALA A 14 8.89 7.89 -4.00
C ALA A 14 10.25 8.52 -3.65
N ALA A 15 10.28 9.75 -3.15
CA ALA A 15 11.51 10.41 -2.71
C ALA A 15 12.18 9.67 -1.55
N ARG A 16 11.41 9.20 -0.57
CA ARG A 16 11.90 8.38 0.54
C ARG A 16 12.48 7.06 0.03
N LEU A 17 11.74 6.36 -0.83
CA LEU A 17 12.21 5.11 -1.41
C LEU A 17 13.46 5.30 -2.28
N ALA A 18 13.56 6.41 -3.02
CA ALA A 18 14.76 6.77 -3.79
C ALA A 18 15.99 6.95 -2.90
N ALA A 19 15.81 7.60 -1.76
CA ALA A 19 16.90 7.87 -0.83
C ALA A 19 17.36 6.60 -0.07
N GLU A 20 16.41 5.75 0.33
CA GLU A 20 16.70 4.58 1.16
C GLU A 20 17.00 3.32 0.33
N ARG A 21 16.33 3.15 -0.79
CA ARG A 21 16.40 1.95 -1.64
C ARG A 21 16.26 2.29 -3.13
N PRO A 22 17.27 2.91 -3.71
CA PRO A 22 17.27 3.25 -5.15
C PRO A 22 17.13 2.01 -6.05
N ASP A 23 17.64 0.85 -5.60
CA ASP A 23 17.50 -0.44 -6.28
C ASP A 23 16.02 -0.85 -6.43
N TYR A 24 15.20 -0.63 -5.39
CA TYR A 24 13.76 -0.89 -5.44
C TYR A 24 13.07 -0.04 -6.51
N LEU A 25 13.30 1.27 -6.52
CA LEU A 25 12.67 2.15 -7.52
C LEU A 25 13.09 1.80 -8.95
N PHE A 26 14.36 1.48 -9.15
CA PHE A 26 14.84 1.05 -10.46
C PHE A 26 14.14 -0.23 -10.93
N LYS A 27 14.01 -1.22 -10.05
CA LYS A 27 13.31 -2.47 -10.35
C LYS A 27 11.81 -2.25 -10.59
N MET A 28 11.17 -1.37 -9.82
CA MET A 28 9.76 -1.01 -10.03
C MET A 28 9.53 -0.27 -11.35
N ALA A 29 10.42 0.65 -11.71
CA ALA A 29 10.32 1.38 -12.98
C ALA A 29 10.51 0.48 -14.21
N SER A 30 11.26 -0.61 -14.06
CA SER A 30 11.51 -1.62 -15.10
C SER A 30 10.67 -2.90 -14.92
N PHE A 31 9.67 -2.87 -14.04
CA PHE A 31 8.88 -4.03 -13.70
C PHE A 31 8.04 -4.50 -14.91
N ASP A 32 8.28 -5.72 -15.32
CA ASP A 32 7.49 -6.43 -16.33
C ASP A 32 6.92 -7.71 -15.68
N PRO A 33 5.61 -7.77 -15.43
CA PRO A 33 4.99 -8.95 -14.83
C PRO A 33 5.23 -10.25 -15.62
N ALA A 34 5.41 -10.14 -16.93
CA ALA A 34 5.71 -11.29 -17.79
C ALA A 34 7.15 -11.81 -17.64
N ARG A 35 8.03 -11.03 -17.00
CA ARG A 35 9.47 -11.35 -16.85
C ARG A 35 9.89 -11.35 -15.37
N LEU A 36 9.04 -11.89 -14.52
CA LEU A 36 9.28 -11.93 -13.09
C LEU A 36 10.44 -12.91 -12.76
N SER A 37 11.63 -12.38 -12.58
CA SER A 37 12.79 -13.19 -12.15
C SER A 37 12.85 -13.29 -10.63
N ALA A 38 13.55 -14.34 -10.14
CA ALA A 38 13.80 -14.49 -8.70
C ALA A 38 14.56 -13.29 -8.10
N GLU A 39 15.39 -12.65 -8.90
CA GLU A 39 16.15 -11.46 -8.53
C GLU A 39 15.25 -10.24 -8.30
N VAL A 40 14.28 -10.04 -9.19
CA VAL A 40 13.28 -8.98 -9.05
C VAL A 40 12.41 -9.22 -7.80
N LEU A 41 11.94 -10.45 -7.61
CA LEU A 41 11.17 -10.84 -6.44
C LEU A 41 11.94 -10.59 -5.14
N ALA A 42 13.22 -10.96 -5.08
CA ALA A 42 14.04 -10.76 -3.88
C ALA A 42 14.19 -9.28 -3.48
N VAL A 43 14.14 -8.37 -4.45
CA VAL A 43 14.15 -6.91 -4.18
C VAL A 43 12.78 -6.41 -3.74
N LEU A 44 11.69 -6.89 -4.37
CA LEU A 44 10.34 -6.39 -4.12
C LEU A 44 9.71 -7.01 -2.86
N GLU A 45 9.94 -8.30 -2.60
CA GLU A 45 9.33 -9.04 -1.50
C GLU A 45 9.39 -8.30 -0.15
N PRO A 46 10.56 -7.78 0.31
CA PRO A 46 10.65 -7.12 1.61
C PRO A 46 9.87 -5.82 1.75
N PHE A 47 9.34 -5.26 0.65
CA PHE A 47 8.53 -4.05 0.68
C PHE A 47 7.04 -4.35 0.83
N TYR A 48 6.62 -5.47 0.28
CA TYR A 48 5.21 -5.83 0.21
C TYR A 48 4.79 -6.84 1.26
N PHE A 49 5.74 -7.65 1.73
CA PHE A 49 5.44 -8.79 2.59
C PHE A 49 6.32 -8.84 3.84
N SER A 50 5.75 -9.36 4.92
CA SER A 50 6.48 -9.63 6.15
C SER A 50 7.39 -10.87 5.99
N PRO A 51 8.39 -11.04 6.87
CA PRO A 51 9.20 -12.25 6.89
C PRO A 51 8.41 -13.55 7.15
N ASN A 52 7.19 -13.43 7.67
CA ASN A 52 6.31 -14.55 8.01
C ASN A 52 5.39 -14.96 6.85
N ALA A 53 5.39 -14.22 5.74
CA ALA A 53 4.53 -14.51 4.60
C ALA A 53 4.91 -15.83 3.92
N ASP A 54 3.89 -16.57 3.46
CA ASP A 54 4.11 -17.82 2.72
C ASP A 54 4.69 -17.52 1.33
N ARG A 55 5.89 -18.00 1.08
CA ARG A 55 6.59 -17.81 -0.21
C ARG A 55 5.87 -18.44 -1.40
N ALA A 56 5.03 -19.46 -1.20
CA ALA A 56 4.22 -20.02 -2.27
C ALA A 56 3.12 -19.03 -2.65
N LEU A 57 2.47 -18.43 -1.65
CA LEU A 57 1.46 -17.38 -1.84
C LEU A 57 2.06 -16.15 -2.52
N LEU A 58 3.29 -15.76 -2.15
CA LEU A 58 4.01 -14.64 -2.79
C LEU A 58 4.20 -14.87 -4.29
N ARG A 59 4.66 -16.06 -4.68
CA ARG A 59 4.84 -16.39 -6.09
C ARG A 59 3.53 -16.41 -6.86
N GLU A 60 2.47 -16.89 -6.23
CA GLU A 60 1.14 -16.90 -6.84
C GLU A 60 0.60 -15.47 -6.98
N ALA A 61 0.68 -14.65 -5.94
CA ALA A 61 0.30 -13.24 -6.02
C ALA A 61 1.08 -12.49 -7.11
N ALA A 62 2.37 -12.76 -7.22
CA ALA A 62 3.22 -12.15 -8.24
C ALA A 62 2.78 -12.44 -9.69
N ARG A 63 2.16 -13.59 -9.94
CA ARG A 63 1.60 -13.93 -11.27
C ARG A 63 0.36 -13.11 -11.63
N HIS A 64 -0.30 -12.53 -10.65
CA HIS A 64 -1.48 -11.70 -10.81
C HIS A 64 -1.17 -10.20 -10.79
N LEU A 65 0.10 -9.82 -10.61
CA LEU A 65 0.50 -8.42 -10.71
C LEU A 65 0.35 -7.93 -12.15
N ASN A 66 -0.20 -6.74 -12.29
CA ASN A 66 -0.33 -6.04 -13.55
C ASN A 66 0.45 -4.73 -13.50
N GLY A 67 0.78 -4.19 -14.66
CA GLY A 67 1.36 -2.86 -14.75
C GLY A 67 0.35 -1.79 -14.34
N GLU A 68 0.83 -0.80 -13.61
CA GLU A 68 0.03 0.37 -13.26
C GLU A 68 -0.14 1.31 -14.45
N SER A 69 -1.26 2.01 -14.52
CA SER A 69 -1.49 3.04 -15.52
C SER A 69 -0.48 4.19 -15.35
N PRO A 70 0.33 4.52 -16.37
CA PRO A 70 1.25 5.67 -16.29
C PRO A 70 0.52 6.98 -16.00
N ARG A 71 -0.71 7.12 -16.50
CA ARG A 71 -1.56 8.28 -16.23
C ARG A 71 -1.97 8.35 -14.76
N ALA A 72 -2.39 7.23 -14.17
CA ALA A 72 -2.75 7.17 -12.75
C ALA A 72 -1.54 7.49 -11.85
N LEU A 73 -0.37 6.96 -12.17
CA LEU A 73 0.87 7.28 -11.45
C LEU A 73 1.24 8.76 -11.54
N LEU A 74 1.06 9.37 -12.72
CA LEU A 74 1.29 10.79 -12.91
C LEU A 74 0.31 11.64 -12.10
N ASP A 75 -0.99 11.31 -12.15
CA ASP A 75 -2.03 12.02 -11.40
C ASP A 75 -1.79 11.93 -9.89
N LEU A 76 -1.40 10.76 -9.38
CA LEU A 76 -1.02 10.54 -7.97
C LEU A 76 0.26 11.31 -7.59
N SER A 77 1.22 11.43 -8.50
CA SER A 77 2.48 12.15 -8.28
C SER A 77 2.27 13.66 -8.22
N LEU A 78 1.45 14.20 -9.10
CA LEU A 78 1.20 15.63 -9.23
C LEU A 78 0.02 16.12 -8.38
N ARG A 79 -0.67 15.23 -7.66
CA ARG A 79 -1.88 15.54 -6.88
C ARG A 79 -2.94 16.23 -7.74
N LEU A 80 -3.11 15.77 -8.96
CA LEU A 80 -4.05 16.36 -9.94
C LEU A 80 -5.52 16.01 -9.62
N HIS A 81 -5.93 16.14 -8.38
CA HIS A 81 -7.35 16.05 -7.99
C HIS A 81 -7.95 17.45 -7.98
N TRP A 82 -8.20 17.95 -9.16
CA TRP A 82 -8.76 19.27 -9.40
C TRP A 82 -10.22 19.31 -8.97
N GLY A 83 -10.52 20.11 -7.95
CA GLY A 83 -11.85 20.67 -7.74
C GLY A 83 -12.99 19.66 -7.68
N LEU A 84 -12.77 18.48 -7.10
CA LEU A 84 -13.90 17.64 -6.75
C LEU A 84 -14.75 18.41 -5.74
N PRO A 85 -16.05 18.57 -6.00
CA PRO A 85 -16.92 19.27 -5.06
C PRO A 85 -16.82 18.60 -3.70
N GLU A 86 -16.81 19.41 -2.64
CA GLU A 86 -17.00 18.91 -1.27
C GLU A 86 -18.33 18.16 -1.23
N ARG A 87 -18.24 16.85 -1.34
CA ARG A 87 -19.37 15.96 -1.08
C ARG A 87 -19.29 15.57 0.40
N GLU A 88 -20.43 15.30 1.00
CA GLU A 88 -20.47 14.62 2.28
C GLU A 88 -19.55 13.40 2.19
N SER A 89 -18.52 13.39 3.01
CA SER A 89 -17.55 12.30 2.98
C SER A 89 -18.24 11.02 3.46
N PRO A 90 -18.18 9.92 2.70
CA PRO A 90 -18.69 8.65 3.20
C PRO A 90 -17.94 8.26 4.48
N PRO A 91 -18.51 7.39 5.31
CA PRO A 91 -17.78 6.78 6.42
C PRO A 91 -16.45 6.19 5.94
N VAL A 92 -15.36 6.49 6.63
CA VAL A 92 -14.01 6.07 6.24
C VAL A 92 -13.38 5.22 7.33
N LEU A 93 -12.81 4.07 6.95
CA LEU A 93 -11.94 3.24 7.77
C LEU A 93 -10.53 3.29 7.18
N VAL A 94 -9.52 3.56 8.03
CA VAL A 94 -8.12 3.63 7.61
C VAL A 94 -7.32 2.56 8.33
N LEU A 95 -6.77 1.61 7.56
CA LEU A 95 -6.02 0.47 8.05
C LEU A 95 -4.62 0.46 7.44
N GLY A 96 -3.62 0.13 8.23
CA GLY A 96 -2.24 -0.03 7.79
C GLY A 96 -1.53 -1.18 8.50
N ALA A 97 -0.27 -1.38 8.18
CA ALA A 97 0.58 -2.41 8.76
C ALA A 97 1.87 -1.81 9.32
N GLU A 98 2.32 -2.34 10.46
CA GLU A 98 3.53 -1.87 11.14
C GLU A 98 4.80 -2.07 10.28
N GLY A 99 4.86 -3.20 9.56
CA GLY A 99 5.99 -3.56 8.70
C GLY A 99 5.90 -3.01 7.27
N ASP A 100 4.88 -2.20 6.93
CA ASP A 100 4.74 -1.63 5.60
C ASP A 100 5.89 -0.65 5.29
N ARG A 101 6.65 -0.96 4.25
CA ARG A 101 7.78 -0.13 3.79
C ARG A 101 7.41 0.80 2.63
N VAL A 102 6.27 0.57 2.01
CA VAL A 102 5.72 1.43 0.95
C VAL A 102 4.91 2.56 1.57
N CYS A 103 3.80 2.23 2.24
CA CYS A 103 2.94 3.18 2.96
C CYS A 103 3.14 3.00 4.46
N ARG A 104 4.12 3.67 5.02
CA ARG A 104 4.51 3.53 6.44
C ARG A 104 3.37 3.90 7.39
N PRO A 105 3.41 3.46 8.66
CA PRO A 105 2.44 3.88 9.67
C PRO A 105 2.19 5.38 9.72
N ASP A 106 3.24 6.21 9.55
CA ASP A 106 3.09 7.67 9.52
C ASP A 106 2.24 8.16 8.35
N ASP A 107 2.37 7.54 7.17
CA ASP A 107 1.56 7.82 5.98
C ASP A 107 0.10 7.46 6.24
N VAL A 108 -0.14 6.31 6.88
CA VAL A 108 -1.46 5.81 7.27
C VAL A 108 -2.11 6.77 8.28
N HIS A 109 -1.38 7.18 9.31
CA HIS A 109 -1.86 8.15 10.30
C HIS A 109 -2.13 9.53 9.66
N ALA A 110 -1.31 9.97 8.70
CA ALA A 110 -1.55 11.21 7.98
C ALA A 110 -2.85 11.16 7.18
N THR A 111 -3.14 10.01 6.55
CA THR A 111 -4.40 9.78 5.83
C THR A 111 -5.59 9.77 6.78
N ALA A 112 -5.48 9.10 7.92
CA ALA A 112 -6.55 9.08 8.93
C ALA A 112 -6.87 10.48 9.45
N ARG A 113 -5.85 11.29 9.79
CA ARG A 113 -6.03 12.69 10.18
C ARG A 113 -6.71 13.53 9.10
N HIS A 114 -6.35 13.32 7.84
CA HIS A 114 -6.98 14.02 6.71
C HIS A 114 -8.48 13.75 6.61
N HIS A 115 -8.90 12.55 6.95
CA HIS A 115 -10.32 12.16 6.96
C HIS A 115 -11.01 12.38 8.32
N GLY A 116 -10.31 12.91 9.33
CA GLY A 116 -10.88 13.12 10.67
C GLY A 116 -11.21 11.83 11.42
N VAL A 117 -10.50 10.74 11.13
CA VAL A 117 -10.68 9.42 11.76
C VAL A 117 -9.38 8.91 12.38
N GLU A 118 -9.49 7.85 13.19
CA GLU A 118 -8.33 7.14 13.70
C GLU A 118 -7.88 6.04 12.76
N ALA A 119 -6.56 5.83 12.69
CA ALA A 119 -5.98 4.71 11.97
C ALA A 119 -5.88 3.48 12.87
N THR A 120 -6.09 2.30 12.29
CA THR A 120 -5.70 1.03 12.90
C THR A 120 -4.48 0.47 12.17
N VAL A 121 -3.38 0.30 12.90
CA VAL A 121 -2.13 -0.29 12.37
C VAL A 121 -1.95 -1.68 12.97
N PHE A 122 -1.85 -2.68 12.10
CA PHE A 122 -1.72 -4.09 12.52
C PHE A 122 -0.26 -4.47 12.71
N PRO A 123 0.11 -5.00 13.88
CA PRO A 123 1.48 -5.46 14.13
C PRO A 123 1.79 -6.73 13.34
N GLY A 124 3.06 -6.88 12.94
CA GLY A 124 3.57 -8.08 12.28
C GLY A 124 3.13 -8.28 10.83
N LEU A 125 2.29 -7.39 10.28
CA LEU A 125 1.87 -7.39 8.88
C LEU A 125 2.71 -6.39 8.08
N ALA A 126 2.70 -6.56 6.74
CA ALA A 126 3.31 -5.63 5.80
C ALA A 126 2.28 -5.08 4.80
N HIS A 127 2.72 -4.51 3.67
CA HIS A 127 1.89 -3.79 2.71
C HIS A 127 0.69 -4.60 2.20
N MET A 128 0.88 -5.88 1.93
CA MET A 128 -0.17 -6.76 1.40
C MET A 128 -1.00 -7.39 2.53
N LEU A 129 -1.60 -6.55 3.39
CA LEU A 129 -2.35 -6.95 4.58
C LEU A 129 -3.34 -8.11 4.35
N MET A 130 -3.91 -8.21 3.15
CA MET A 130 -4.90 -9.23 2.79
C MET A 130 -4.28 -10.60 2.49
N LEU A 131 -2.97 -10.67 2.31
CA LEU A 131 -2.23 -11.89 1.96
C LEU A 131 -1.26 -12.35 3.06
N GLU A 132 -1.21 -11.65 4.17
CA GLU A 132 -0.33 -11.94 5.29
C GLU A 132 -0.95 -12.94 6.26
N PRO A 133 -0.16 -13.76 6.96
CA PRO A 133 -0.66 -14.49 8.13
C PRO A 133 -1.21 -13.50 9.16
N GLY A 134 -2.48 -13.67 9.53
CA GLY A 134 -3.19 -12.71 10.40
C GLY A 134 -4.12 -11.74 9.66
N TRP A 135 -4.30 -11.91 8.35
CA TRP A 135 -5.26 -11.14 7.53
C TRP A 135 -6.70 -11.17 8.09
N GLU A 136 -7.04 -12.21 8.85
CA GLU A 136 -8.36 -12.37 9.48
C GLU A 136 -8.68 -11.21 10.44
N ALA A 137 -7.68 -10.67 11.11
CA ALA A 137 -7.86 -9.51 11.99
C ALA A 137 -8.22 -8.25 11.18
N VAL A 138 -7.61 -8.09 10.00
CA VAL A 138 -7.92 -7.03 9.04
C VAL A 138 -9.34 -7.19 8.52
N ALA A 139 -9.71 -8.39 8.09
CA ALA A 139 -11.06 -8.71 7.61
C ALA A 139 -12.11 -8.46 8.69
N ALA A 140 -11.85 -8.87 9.93
CA ALA A 140 -12.74 -8.62 11.06
C ALA A 140 -12.92 -7.12 11.36
N ALA A 141 -11.87 -6.30 11.20
CA ALA A 141 -11.98 -4.84 11.36
C ALA A 141 -12.88 -4.24 10.27
N ILE A 142 -12.74 -4.69 9.03
CA ILE A 142 -13.60 -4.26 7.91
C ILE A 142 -15.05 -4.69 8.16
N ALA A 143 -15.28 -5.95 8.54
CA ALA A 143 -16.63 -6.46 8.81
C ALA A 143 -17.33 -5.67 9.93
N ARG A 144 -16.61 -5.37 11.02
CA ARG A 144 -17.15 -4.52 12.10
C ARG A 144 -17.48 -3.11 11.65
N PHE A 145 -16.67 -2.54 10.78
CA PHE A 145 -16.93 -1.21 10.23
C PHE A 145 -18.18 -1.23 9.35
N VAL A 146 -18.26 -2.15 8.40
CA VAL A 146 -19.41 -2.28 7.49
C VAL A 146 -20.73 -2.54 8.23
N ALA A 147 -20.69 -3.29 9.35
CA ALA A 147 -21.87 -3.55 10.15
C ALA A 147 -22.41 -2.32 10.93
N ARG A 148 -21.68 -1.19 10.94
CA ARG A 148 -22.05 0.05 11.66
C ARG A 148 -22.58 1.15 10.74
N ILE A 149 -22.44 1.00 9.45
CA ILE A 149 -22.89 1.94 8.43
C ILE A 149 -24.12 1.44 7.71
#